data_9262b68ae5a92de82321455ef86490cd
#
_entry.id   9262b68ae5a92de82321455ef86490cd
#
_cell.length_a   1.000
_cell.length_b   1.000
_cell.length_c   1.000
_cell.angle_alpha   90.00
_cell.angle_beta   90.00
_cell.angle_gamma   90.00
#
_symmetry.space_group_name_H-M   'P 1'
#
loop_
_entity.id
_entity.type
_entity.pdbx_description
1 polymer ?
#
loop_
_entity_poly.entity_id
_entity_poly.type
_entity_poly.pdbx_seq_one_letter_code
_entity_poly.pdbx_strand_id
1 'polypeptide(L)'
;MKRLIAATILAAVFGLTAAQAQEMRRVVTGLDDRNHSVVLFDSAMPLKPAAPGITATNFWITDSYPPPLTTSDPSGRQIGTAPPDNGTKFRVVDFAPLDAAAEAKLPPEMIMRGITNAPARGIPVKHPLMHRTRSLDYAMILSGEIDMMLDDTSVHLKSGDVIVQQATNHGWVNHGAQPCRILFVLMDSKEP
;
A
#
# COMPACT_ATOMS: atom_id res chain seq x y z
N MET A 1 39.77 -45.39 37.28
CA MET A 1 39.60 -44.96 35.87
C MET A 1 38.24 -44.27 35.71
N LYS A 2 38.21 -42.92 35.72
CA LYS A 2 36.99 -42.11 35.58
C LYS A 2 36.89 -41.67 34.13
N ARG A 3 35.84 -42.09 33.42
CA ARG A 3 35.55 -41.60 32.04
C ARG A 3 34.75 -40.33 32.13
N LEU A 4 35.33 -39.24 31.62
CA LEU A 4 34.61 -37.98 31.32
C LEU A 4 33.80 -38.19 30.03
N ILE A 5 32.49 -37.94 30.09
CA ILE A 5 31.62 -37.79 28.93
C ILE A 5 31.54 -36.33 28.63
N ALA A 6 32.11 -35.91 27.51
CA ALA A 6 31.94 -34.56 27.00
C ALA A 6 30.61 -34.44 26.25
N ALA A 7 29.69 -33.65 26.75
CA ALA A 7 28.44 -33.32 26.08
C ALA A 7 28.68 -32.15 25.13
N THR A 8 28.61 -32.38 23.83
CA THR A 8 28.68 -31.35 22.79
C THR A 8 27.32 -30.73 22.65
N ILE A 9 27.17 -29.46 23.07
CA ILE A 9 25.97 -28.68 22.87
C ILE A 9 26.00 -28.12 21.43
N LEU A 10 25.17 -28.64 20.57
CA LEU A 10 24.93 -28.11 19.21
C LEU A 10 24.02 -26.90 19.30
N ALA A 11 24.59 -25.69 19.25
CA ALA A 11 23.82 -24.45 19.18
C ALA A 11 23.24 -24.32 17.77
N ALA A 12 21.93 -24.52 17.63
CA ALA A 12 21.20 -24.22 16.41
C ALA A 12 21.09 -22.68 16.26
N VAL A 13 21.88 -22.14 15.35
CA VAL A 13 21.76 -20.73 14.93
C VAL A 13 20.53 -20.65 14.04
N PHE A 14 19.40 -20.25 14.60
CA PHE A 14 18.25 -19.80 13.80
C PHE A 14 18.63 -18.47 13.15
N GLY A 15 19.08 -18.52 11.91
CA GLY A 15 19.23 -17.32 11.08
C GLY A 15 17.84 -16.69 10.87
N LEU A 16 17.62 -15.52 11.48
CA LEU A 16 16.54 -14.63 11.10
C LEU A 16 16.80 -14.18 9.67
N THR A 17 16.21 -14.88 8.70
CA THR A 17 16.12 -14.35 7.34
C THR A 17 15.18 -13.16 7.41
N ALA A 18 15.71 -11.95 7.18
CA ALA A 18 14.90 -10.79 6.90
C ALA A 18 13.90 -11.20 5.79
N ALA A 19 12.60 -11.15 6.09
CA ALA A 19 11.58 -11.41 5.09
C ALA A 19 11.77 -10.36 3.99
N GLN A 20 12.42 -10.74 2.89
CA GLN A 20 12.48 -9.92 1.70
C GLN A 20 11.03 -9.63 1.30
N ALA A 21 10.69 -8.35 1.17
CA ALA A 21 9.38 -7.94 0.69
C ALA A 21 9.14 -8.66 -0.64
N GLN A 22 8.19 -9.59 -0.64
CA GLN A 22 7.94 -10.45 -1.80
C GLN A 22 7.47 -9.56 -2.96
N GLU A 23 8.23 -9.55 -4.05
CA GLU A 23 7.84 -8.87 -5.27
C GLU A 23 6.47 -9.38 -5.73
N MET A 24 5.63 -8.47 -6.21
CA MET A 24 4.33 -8.81 -6.76
C MET A 24 4.46 -9.08 -8.26
N ARG A 25 4.03 -10.25 -8.73
CA ARG A 25 3.90 -10.51 -10.17
C ARG A 25 2.64 -9.85 -10.69
N ARG A 26 2.76 -9.09 -11.78
CA ARG A 26 1.65 -8.50 -12.52
C ARG A 26 1.55 -9.17 -13.88
N VAL A 27 0.35 -9.64 -14.23
CA VAL A 27 0.01 -10.11 -15.57
C VAL A 27 -1.05 -9.18 -16.15
N VAL A 28 -0.81 -8.66 -17.35
CA VAL A 28 -1.75 -7.82 -18.10
C VAL A 28 -2.08 -8.52 -19.40
N THR A 29 -3.36 -8.62 -19.71
CA THR A 29 -3.87 -9.23 -20.93
C THR A 29 -4.42 -8.16 -21.87
N GLY A 30 -4.47 -8.47 -23.14
CA GLY A 30 -5.06 -7.64 -24.17
C GLY A 30 -5.35 -8.43 -25.43
N LEU A 31 -5.57 -7.72 -26.55
CA LEU A 31 -5.84 -8.32 -27.84
C LEU A 31 -4.66 -8.06 -28.78
N ASP A 32 -4.33 -9.06 -29.62
CA ASP A 32 -3.43 -8.89 -30.75
C ASP A 32 -4.18 -8.29 -31.98
N ASP A 33 -3.45 -8.09 -33.07
CA ASP A 33 -4.00 -7.53 -34.35
C ASP A 33 -5.07 -8.43 -34.98
N ARG A 34 -5.23 -9.67 -34.52
CA ARG A 34 -6.24 -10.64 -34.95
C ARG A 34 -7.39 -10.79 -33.96
N ASN A 35 -7.46 -9.90 -32.94
CA ASN A 35 -8.41 -9.97 -31.84
C ASN A 35 -8.30 -11.25 -30.98
N HIS A 36 -7.15 -11.90 -30.92
CA HIS A 36 -6.91 -12.98 -29.98
C HIS A 36 -6.48 -12.42 -28.63
N SER A 37 -6.96 -13.05 -27.56
CA SER A 37 -6.54 -12.73 -26.20
C SER A 37 -5.10 -13.19 -25.97
N VAL A 38 -4.23 -12.25 -25.59
CA VAL A 38 -2.81 -12.48 -25.35
C VAL A 38 -2.35 -11.86 -24.05
N VAL A 39 -1.22 -12.33 -23.53
CA VAL A 39 -0.52 -11.64 -22.44
C VAL A 39 0.31 -10.51 -23.05
N LEU A 40 0.03 -9.27 -22.63
CA LEU A 40 0.80 -8.08 -23.02
C LEU A 40 2.02 -7.89 -22.13
N PHE A 41 1.83 -8.06 -20.81
CA PHE A 41 2.91 -7.92 -19.83
C PHE A 41 2.82 -9.05 -18.80
N ASP A 42 3.99 -9.60 -18.46
CA ASP A 42 4.18 -10.55 -17.36
C ASP A 42 5.49 -10.18 -16.66
N SER A 43 5.40 -9.52 -15.53
CA SER A 43 6.58 -8.92 -14.88
C SER A 43 6.46 -8.89 -13.34
N ALA A 44 7.61 -9.01 -12.71
CA ALA A 44 7.75 -8.66 -11.30
C ALA A 44 7.65 -7.14 -11.12
N MET A 45 6.92 -6.70 -10.11
CA MET A 45 6.69 -5.30 -9.80
C MET A 45 7.38 -4.98 -8.47
N PRO A 46 8.59 -4.38 -8.50
CA PRO A 46 9.31 -4.05 -7.28
C PRO A 46 8.61 -2.91 -6.53
N LEU A 47 8.52 -3.04 -5.21
CA LEU A 47 8.10 -1.95 -4.36
C LEU A 47 9.21 -0.91 -4.25
N LYS A 48 8.84 0.37 -4.34
CA LYS A 48 9.74 1.52 -4.27
C LYS A 48 9.44 2.35 -3.03
N PRO A 49 10.45 2.97 -2.40
CA PRO A 49 10.22 3.91 -1.31
C PRO A 49 9.22 5.01 -1.71
N ALA A 50 8.18 5.21 -0.91
CA ALA A 50 7.16 6.24 -1.12
C ALA A 50 7.18 7.30 0.00
N ALA A 51 7.42 6.86 1.24
CA ALA A 51 7.64 7.69 2.41
C ALA A 51 8.44 6.89 3.46
N PRO A 52 8.91 7.48 4.56
CA PRO A 52 9.53 6.74 5.65
C PRO A 52 8.62 5.59 6.14
N GLY A 53 9.14 4.36 6.11
CA GLY A 53 8.38 3.17 6.49
C GLY A 53 7.30 2.72 5.50
N ILE A 54 7.17 3.37 4.34
CA ILE A 54 6.15 3.06 3.34
C ILE A 54 6.82 2.79 1.99
N THR A 55 6.54 1.63 1.41
CA THR A 55 6.92 1.32 0.04
C THR A 55 5.69 1.03 -0.80
N ALA A 56 5.75 1.31 -2.10
CA ALA A 56 4.60 1.16 -2.98
C ALA A 56 5.00 0.85 -4.43
N THR A 57 4.07 0.25 -5.17
CA THR A 57 4.17 0.18 -6.64
C THR A 57 2.78 0.32 -7.27
N ASN A 58 2.72 0.97 -8.42
CA ASN A 58 1.50 1.05 -9.21
C ASN A 58 1.48 -0.13 -10.19
N PHE A 59 0.35 -0.81 -10.26
CA PHE A 59 0.12 -1.87 -11.26
C PHE A 59 -0.48 -1.31 -12.53
N TRP A 60 -1.42 -0.34 -12.41
CA TRP A 60 -2.09 0.26 -13.54
C TRP A 60 -2.63 1.64 -13.19
N ILE A 61 -2.65 2.55 -14.17
CA ILE A 61 -3.17 3.91 -14.02
C ILE A 61 -3.97 4.24 -15.26
N THR A 62 -5.17 4.76 -15.09
CA THR A 62 -5.99 5.35 -16.16
C THR A 62 -6.24 6.82 -15.87
N ASP A 63 -6.53 7.63 -16.90
CA ASP A 63 -6.82 9.07 -16.78
C ASP A 63 -8.12 9.46 -17.49
N SER A 64 -8.99 8.49 -17.72
CA SER A 64 -10.32 8.71 -18.28
C SER A 64 -11.26 7.58 -17.88
N TYR A 65 -12.56 7.84 -17.93
CA TYR A 65 -13.62 6.83 -17.77
C TYR A 65 -14.71 7.03 -18.83
N PRO A 66 -15.09 6.00 -19.60
CA PRO A 66 -14.48 4.66 -19.66
C PRO A 66 -13.01 4.72 -20.06
N PRO A 67 -12.12 3.87 -19.47
CA PRO A 67 -10.70 3.87 -19.82
C PRO A 67 -10.48 3.28 -21.22
N PRO A 68 -9.61 3.88 -22.05
CA PRO A 68 -9.17 3.24 -23.26
C PRO A 68 -8.32 2.00 -22.94
N LEU A 69 -8.53 0.92 -23.67
CA LEU A 69 -7.63 -0.22 -23.63
C LEU A 69 -6.34 0.14 -24.36
N THR A 70 -5.21 -0.28 -23.81
CA THR A 70 -3.88 0.10 -24.34
C THR A 70 -2.92 -1.08 -24.32
N THR A 71 -2.01 -1.09 -25.27
CA THR A 71 -0.86 -2.00 -25.32
C THR A 71 0.39 -1.39 -24.66
N SER A 72 0.31 -0.13 -24.19
CA SER A 72 1.39 0.54 -23.47
C SER A 72 1.22 0.37 -21.97
N ASP A 73 2.32 0.30 -21.23
CA ASP A 73 2.31 0.16 -19.76
C ASP A 73 2.24 1.53 -19.05
N PRO A 74 1.12 1.89 -18.42
CA PRO A 74 0.98 3.16 -17.71
C PRO A 74 1.49 3.15 -16.26
N SER A 75 1.98 2.02 -15.76
CA SER A 75 2.35 1.86 -14.33
C SER A 75 3.52 2.75 -13.90
N GLY A 76 4.40 3.14 -14.85
CA GLY A 76 5.56 3.99 -14.59
C GLY A 76 5.25 5.47 -14.43
N ARG A 77 4.01 5.92 -14.60
CA ARG A 77 3.63 7.33 -14.47
C ARG A 77 3.89 7.84 -13.05
N GLN A 78 4.53 9.00 -12.98
CA GLN A 78 4.80 9.68 -11.72
C GLN A 78 3.59 10.53 -11.34
N ILE A 79 2.80 10.03 -10.39
CA ILE A 79 1.62 10.71 -9.85
C ILE A 79 1.62 10.61 -8.32
N GLY A 80 0.96 11.55 -7.65
CA GLY A 80 0.78 11.57 -6.20
C GLY A 80 -0.04 10.39 -5.68
N THR A 81 -0.56 10.47 -4.46
CA THR A 81 -1.38 9.40 -3.88
C THR A 81 -2.74 9.29 -4.55
N ALA A 82 -3.38 10.41 -4.86
CA ALA A 82 -4.67 10.45 -5.55
C ALA A 82 -4.60 9.79 -6.94
N PRO A 83 -5.71 9.24 -7.44
CA PRO A 83 -5.85 8.87 -8.84
C PRO A 83 -5.87 10.13 -9.73
N PRO A 84 -5.62 10.01 -11.04
CA PRO A 84 -5.87 11.10 -11.98
C PRO A 84 -7.34 11.49 -12.01
N ASP A 85 -7.63 12.74 -12.36
CA ASP A 85 -9.00 13.20 -12.60
C ASP A 85 -9.67 12.32 -13.67
N ASN A 86 -10.90 11.89 -13.42
CA ASN A 86 -11.66 10.90 -14.20
C ASN A 86 -10.95 9.55 -14.41
N GLY A 87 -9.96 9.23 -13.61
CA GLY A 87 -9.14 8.04 -13.77
C GLY A 87 -9.15 7.10 -12.59
N THR A 88 -8.31 6.07 -12.69
CA THR A 88 -8.13 5.07 -11.66
C THR A 88 -6.65 4.82 -11.37
N LYS A 89 -6.37 4.29 -10.18
CA LYS A 89 -5.04 3.87 -9.78
C LYS A 89 -5.10 2.55 -9.04
N PHE A 90 -4.54 1.52 -9.65
CA PHE A 90 -4.39 0.20 -9.05
C PHE A 90 -2.96 0.06 -8.51
N ARG A 91 -2.81 -0.16 -7.20
CA ARG A 91 -1.51 -0.17 -6.54
C ARG A 91 -1.46 -1.10 -5.33
N VAL A 92 -0.25 -1.44 -4.92
CA VAL A 92 0.02 -2.06 -3.62
C VAL A 92 0.90 -1.13 -2.78
N VAL A 93 0.69 -1.18 -1.47
CA VAL A 93 1.46 -0.41 -0.48
C VAL A 93 1.83 -1.35 0.67
N ASP A 94 3.10 -1.31 1.09
CA ASP A 94 3.58 -1.94 2.31
C ASP A 94 3.81 -0.88 3.37
N PHE A 95 3.30 -1.12 4.56
CA PHE A 95 3.48 -0.31 5.76
C PHE A 95 4.36 -1.07 6.74
N ALA A 96 5.56 -0.58 6.98
CA ALA A 96 6.44 -1.15 8.01
C ALA A 96 5.85 -0.93 9.41
N PRO A 97 6.20 -1.78 10.39
CA PRO A 97 5.90 -1.51 11.78
C PRO A 97 6.36 -0.11 12.23
N LEU A 98 5.51 0.57 12.98
CA LEU A 98 5.77 1.89 13.54
C LEU A 98 5.58 1.83 15.06
N ASP A 99 6.67 1.89 15.81
CA ASP A 99 6.59 1.93 17.26
C ASP A 99 6.18 3.32 17.76
N ALA A 100 5.65 3.39 18.98
CA ALA A 100 5.14 4.64 19.58
C ALA A 100 6.23 5.74 19.69
N ALA A 101 7.49 5.38 19.84
CA ALA A 101 8.59 6.36 19.95
C ALA A 101 8.94 6.97 18.58
N ALA A 102 8.85 6.18 17.53
CA ALA A 102 9.02 6.64 16.15
C ALA A 102 7.78 7.44 15.70
N GLU A 103 6.58 6.98 16.04
CA GLU A 103 5.31 7.66 15.76
C GLU A 103 5.27 9.08 16.37
N ALA A 104 5.68 9.22 17.63
CA ALA A 104 5.74 10.51 18.32
C ALA A 104 6.74 11.51 17.70
N LYS A 105 7.66 11.05 16.85
CA LYS A 105 8.64 11.88 16.14
C LYS A 105 8.24 12.20 14.70
N LEU A 106 7.09 11.72 14.23
CA LEU A 106 6.62 12.02 12.89
C LEU A 106 6.42 13.54 12.74
N PRO A 107 6.99 14.17 11.70
CA PRO A 107 6.76 15.58 11.47
C PRO A 107 5.28 15.82 11.14
N PRO A 108 4.67 16.89 11.66
CA PRO A 108 3.23 17.16 11.49
C PRO A 108 2.74 17.20 10.03
N GLU A 109 3.66 17.42 9.09
CA GLU A 109 3.33 17.61 7.67
C GLU A 109 3.80 16.46 6.79
N MET A 110 4.09 15.28 7.36
CA MET A 110 4.79 14.21 6.65
C MET A 110 4.08 13.73 5.39
N ILE A 111 2.75 13.75 5.37
CA ILE A 111 1.96 13.19 4.25
C ILE A 111 1.21 14.27 3.45
N MET A 112 1.03 15.47 3.97
CA MET A 112 0.29 16.53 3.28
C MET A 112 0.99 17.04 1.99
N ARG A 113 2.27 16.72 1.78
CA ARG A 113 2.99 17.10 0.57
C ARG A 113 2.60 16.22 -0.62
N GLY A 114 1.68 16.70 -1.46
CA GLY A 114 1.35 16.07 -2.75
C GLY A 114 0.25 15.03 -2.72
N ILE A 115 -0.54 14.95 -1.64
CA ILE A 115 -1.60 13.93 -1.51
C ILE A 115 -2.97 14.44 -1.93
N THR A 116 -3.24 15.72 -1.78
CA THR A 116 -4.61 16.19 -1.84
C THR A 116 -5.01 16.69 -3.24
N ASN A 117 -5.94 15.98 -3.85
CA ASN A 117 -6.86 16.55 -4.82
C ASN A 117 -8.23 16.88 -4.16
N ALA A 118 -8.32 16.83 -2.83
CA ALA A 118 -9.54 17.05 -2.07
C ALA A 118 -9.46 18.31 -1.23
N PRO A 119 -10.48 19.19 -1.22
CA PRO A 119 -10.52 20.38 -0.37
C PRO A 119 -10.52 19.99 1.12
N ALA A 120 -9.90 20.85 1.94
CA ALA A 120 -9.96 20.70 3.38
C ALA A 120 -11.41 20.87 3.88
N ARG A 121 -11.84 20.01 4.79
CA ARG A 121 -13.19 20.07 5.38
C ARG A 121 -13.25 20.86 6.68
N GLY A 122 -12.17 21.54 7.08
CA GLY A 122 -12.10 22.29 8.33
C GLY A 122 -12.02 21.43 9.59
N ILE A 123 -11.86 20.11 9.45
CA ILE A 123 -11.69 19.17 10.57
C ILE A 123 -10.21 19.15 10.95
N PRO A 124 -9.85 19.34 12.23
CA PRO A 124 -8.46 19.28 12.66
C PRO A 124 -7.86 17.89 12.38
N VAL A 125 -6.68 17.88 11.79
CA VAL A 125 -5.91 16.65 11.58
C VAL A 125 -5.36 16.19 12.92
N LYS A 126 -5.74 15.00 13.36
CA LYS A 126 -5.36 14.44 14.67
C LYS A 126 -4.03 13.65 14.63
N HIS A 127 -3.57 13.27 13.45
CA HIS A 127 -2.35 12.48 13.30
C HIS A 127 -1.61 12.85 12.00
N PRO A 128 -0.25 12.90 11.99
CA PRO A 128 0.54 13.28 10.82
C PRO A 128 0.33 12.39 9.58
N LEU A 129 -0.10 11.15 9.77
CA LEU A 129 -0.39 10.21 8.67
C LEU A 129 -1.81 10.35 8.11
N MET A 130 -2.66 11.19 8.71
CA MET A 130 -4.01 11.41 8.20
C MET A 130 -4.00 12.26 6.94
N HIS A 131 -4.76 11.84 5.97
CA HIS A 131 -4.93 12.49 4.68
C HIS A 131 -6.30 12.16 4.09
N ARG A 132 -6.61 12.82 2.99
CA ARG A 132 -7.83 12.62 2.23
C ARG A 132 -7.54 12.74 0.73
N THR A 133 -8.13 11.85 -0.05
CA THR A 133 -8.19 11.96 -1.51
C THR A 133 -9.66 12.04 -1.95
N ARG A 134 -9.92 12.73 -3.06
CA ARG A 134 -11.25 12.74 -3.70
C ARG A 134 -11.38 11.46 -4.53
N SER A 135 -11.54 10.33 -3.85
CA SER A 135 -11.64 9.03 -4.50
C SER A 135 -12.57 8.08 -3.74
N LEU A 136 -13.17 7.17 -4.49
CA LEU A 136 -13.72 5.94 -3.96
C LEU A 136 -12.63 4.88 -4.03
N ASP A 137 -12.22 4.35 -2.89
CA ASP A 137 -11.17 3.36 -2.82
C ASP A 137 -11.73 2.00 -2.42
N TYR A 138 -11.37 0.98 -3.16
CA TYR A 138 -11.49 -0.41 -2.72
C TYR A 138 -10.13 -0.89 -2.26
N ALA A 139 -10.06 -1.41 -1.04
CA ALA A 139 -8.82 -1.93 -0.50
C ALA A 139 -8.99 -3.32 0.11
N MET A 140 -7.90 -4.09 0.12
CA MET A 140 -7.85 -5.41 0.74
C MET A 140 -6.52 -5.58 1.46
N ILE A 141 -6.57 -6.02 2.72
CA ILE A 141 -5.38 -6.41 3.46
C ILE A 141 -4.89 -7.76 2.93
N LEU A 142 -3.75 -7.77 2.24
CA LEU A 142 -3.16 -8.99 1.69
C LEU A 142 -2.37 -9.78 2.73
N SER A 143 -1.67 -9.08 3.63
CA SER A 143 -0.90 -9.70 4.71
C SER A 143 -0.66 -8.72 5.85
N GLY A 144 -0.41 -9.24 7.05
CA GLY A 144 -0.19 -8.45 8.25
C GLY A 144 -1.49 -7.89 8.83
N GLU A 145 -1.34 -6.87 9.65
CA GLU A 145 -2.41 -6.14 10.33
C GLU A 145 -2.09 -4.65 10.39
N ILE A 146 -3.11 -3.80 10.53
CA ILE A 146 -2.93 -2.34 10.53
C ILE A 146 -4.14 -1.67 11.18
N ASP A 147 -3.93 -0.52 11.79
CA ASP A 147 -5.00 0.34 12.28
C ASP A 147 -5.31 1.43 11.24
N MET A 148 -6.56 1.49 10.80
CA MET A 148 -7.09 2.58 10.00
C MET A 148 -7.69 3.63 10.93
N MET A 149 -7.06 4.79 11.02
CA MET A 149 -7.58 5.93 11.78
C MET A 149 -8.59 6.70 10.95
N LEU A 150 -9.68 7.09 11.57
CA LEU A 150 -10.68 8.03 11.09
C LEU A 150 -10.71 9.26 12.02
N ASP A 151 -11.59 10.23 11.75
CA ASP A 151 -11.63 11.47 12.53
C ASP A 151 -11.84 11.22 14.03
N ASP A 152 -12.76 10.33 14.41
CA ASP A 152 -13.13 10.09 15.81
C ASP A 152 -12.97 8.63 16.26
N THR A 153 -12.54 7.75 15.38
CA THR A 153 -12.42 6.32 15.68
C THR A 153 -11.26 5.67 14.92
N SER A 154 -10.93 4.47 15.31
CA SER A 154 -9.95 3.63 14.64
C SER A 154 -10.53 2.26 14.40
N VAL A 155 -10.16 1.62 13.30
CA VAL A 155 -10.59 0.28 12.94
C VAL A 155 -9.35 -0.59 12.79
N HIS A 156 -9.24 -1.65 13.58
CA HIS A 156 -8.19 -2.65 13.43
C HIS A 156 -8.53 -3.60 12.29
N LEU A 157 -7.60 -3.78 11.36
CA LEU A 157 -7.75 -4.56 10.14
C LEU A 157 -6.64 -5.61 10.03
N LYS A 158 -6.98 -6.77 9.50
CA LYS A 158 -6.08 -7.91 9.32
C LYS A 158 -6.23 -8.54 7.95
N SER A 159 -5.31 -9.40 7.59
CA SER A 159 -5.31 -10.13 6.31
C SER A 159 -6.68 -10.74 5.99
N GLY A 160 -7.19 -10.46 4.79
CA GLY A 160 -8.51 -10.84 4.28
C GLY A 160 -9.60 -9.79 4.46
N ASP A 161 -9.41 -8.76 5.30
CA ASP A 161 -10.38 -7.68 5.46
C ASP A 161 -10.43 -6.80 4.20
N VAL A 162 -11.64 -6.36 3.86
CA VAL A 162 -11.95 -5.51 2.71
C VAL A 162 -12.50 -4.17 3.17
N ILE A 163 -12.03 -3.10 2.58
CA ILE A 163 -12.41 -1.73 2.91
C ILE A 163 -13.01 -1.05 1.68
N VAL A 164 -14.12 -0.36 1.87
CA VAL A 164 -14.67 0.61 0.92
C VAL A 164 -14.56 1.99 1.57
N GLN A 165 -13.68 2.82 1.04
CA GLN A 165 -13.40 4.16 1.57
C GLN A 165 -13.93 5.22 0.60
N GLN A 166 -14.79 6.11 1.10
CA GLN A 166 -15.52 7.08 0.31
C GLN A 166 -15.03 8.50 0.63
N ALA A 167 -13.86 8.87 0.08
CA ALA A 167 -13.26 10.20 0.24
C ALA A 167 -13.20 10.69 1.71
N THR A 168 -12.95 9.79 2.66
CA THR A 168 -12.88 10.10 4.09
C THR A 168 -11.49 10.58 4.49
N ASN A 169 -11.39 11.41 5.55
CA ASN A 169 -10.13 11.56 6.27
C ASN A 169 -9.74 10.23 6.89
N HIS A 170 -8.51 9.80 6.65
CA HIS A 170 -8.00 8.55 7.18
C HIS A 170 -6.49 8.57 7.28
N GLY A 171 -5.95 7.67 8.08
CA GLY A 171 -4.53 7.39 8.18
C GLY A 171 -4.30 5.91 8.47
N TRP A 172 -3.11 5.44 8.18
CA TRP A 172 -2.73 4.04 8.34
C TRP A 172 -1.54 3.94 9.26
N VAL A 173 -1.67 3.20 10.37
CA VAL A 173 -0.59 2.96 11.32
C VAL A 173 -0.46 1.47 11.58
N ASN A 174 0.73 0.93 11.35
CA ASN A 174 1.02 -0.45 11.63
C ASN A 174 1.71 -0.59 13.00
N HIS A 175 0.94 -0.91 14.03
CA HIS A 175 1.44 -1.23 15.37
C HIS A 175 1.80 -2.71 15.52
N GLY A 176 1.61 -3.52 14.49
CA GLY A 176 1.97 -4.94 14.47
C GLY A 176 3.49 -5.16 14.41
N ALA A 177 3.88 -6.42 14.49
CA ALA A 177 5.30 -6.81 14.48
C ALA A 177 5.86 -7.08 13.06
N GLN A 178 5.00 -7.15 12.05
CA GLN A 178 5.35 -7.47 10.67
C GLN A 178 4.81 -6.41 9.72
N PRO A 179 5.41 -6.21 8.54
CA PRO A 179 4.86 -5.31 7.53
C PRO A 179 3.42 -5.69 7.15
N CYS A 180 2.57 -4.68 7.00
CA CYS A 180 1.22 -4.84 6.48
C CYS A 180 1.19 -4.47 4.99
N ARG A 181 0.67 -5.36 4.16
CA ARG A 181 0.50 -5.14 2.71
C ARG A 181 -0.95 -4.93 2.37
N ILE A 182 -1.24 -3.81 1.70
CA ILE A 182 -2.59 -3.45 1.27
C ILE A 182 -2.63 -3.26 -0.24
N LEU A 183 -3.61 -3.89 -0.88
CA LEU A 183 -3.98 -3.67 -2.27
C LEU A 183 -5.02 -2.56 -2.33
N PHE A 184 -4.86 -1.62 -3.26
CA PHE A 184 -5.80 -0.51 -3.46
C PHE A 184 -6.21 -0.39 -4.92
N VAL A 185 -7.48 -0.11 -5.14
CA VAL A 185 -8.03 0.46 -6.38
C VAL A 185 -8.66 1.79 -6.01
N LEU A 186 -8.02 2.89 -6.40
CA LEU A 186 -8.54 4.25 -6.20
C LEU A 186 -9.21 4.70 -7.50
N MET A 187 -10.42 5.22 -7.41
CA MET A 187 -11.19 5.76 -8.52
C MET A 187 -11.55 7.20 -8.22
N ASP A 188 -11.25 8.12 -9.14
CA ASP A 188 -11.68 9.51 -8.98
C ASP A 188 -13.19 9.58 -8.78
N SER A 189 -13.63 10.44 -7.90
CA SER A 189 -15.04 10.57 -7.54
C SER A 189 -15.48 12.03 -7.51
N LYS A 190 -16.77 12.26 -7.44
CA LYS A 190 -17.32 13.58 -7.13
C LYS A 190 -17.07 13.90 -5.65
N GLU A 191 -16.89 15.18 -5.33
CA GLU A 191 -16.97 15.62 -3.94
C GLU A 191 -18.35 15.29 -3.36
N PRO A 192 -18.40 14.74 -2.14
CA PRO A 192 -19.66 14.47 -1.46
C PRO A 192 -20.37 15.74 -1.05
#